data_a6bf8e830167c8ade80024e1fa3ba046
#
_entry.id   a6bf8e830167c8ade80024e1fa3ba046
#
_cell.length_a   1.000
_cell.length_b   1.000
_cell.length_c   1.000
_cell.angle_alpha   90.00
_cell.angle_beta   90.00
_cell.angle_gamma   90.00
#
_symmetry.space_group_name_H-M   'P 1'
#
loop_
_entity.id
_entity.type
_entity.pdbx_description
1 polymer ?
#
loop_
_entity_poly.entity_id
_entity_poly.type
_entity_poly.pdbx_seq_one_letter_code
_entity_poly.pdbx_strand_id
1 'polypeptide(L)'
;QWMYDRDPREICFQFNKRILGYFCVDQLEVWMTTKLDGKNTYFLPFNQGSNGAGNDGGKGNPANPSGYPTSYLWEYVFQKDSMMDIVQKFIHLQVKEDKKLMSDGTERVTKKKALIFPRYHQLDVVRKLIADVRENGSGQNYLIQHSAGSGKSNSIAWTAYRLASLHDDDNKAVFSSV
;
A
#
# COMPACT_ATOMS: atom_id res chain seq x y z
N GLN A 1 -19.88 -9.17 4.38
CA GLN A 1 -20.09 -8.60 5.74
C GLN A 1 -19.82 -7.09 5.74
N TRP A 2 -18.62 -6.59 5.39
CA TRP A 2 -18.30 -5.15 5.37
C TRP A 2 -19.25 -4.29 4.53
N MET A 3 -19.80 -4.84 3.43
CA MET A 3 -20.69 -4.12 2.54
C MET A 3 -22.11 -3.94 3.07
N TYR A 4 -22.58 -4.83 3.96
CA TYR A 4 -23.98 -4.88 4.38
C TYR A 4 -24.17 -4.62 5.85
N ASP A 5 -23.25 -5.12 6.70
CA ASP A 5 -23.42 -5.14 8.14
C ASP A 5 -22.66 -4.00 8.85
N ARG A 6 -21.89 -3.19 8.11
CA ARG A 6 -21.11 -2.08 8.65
C ARG A 6 -21.55 -0.77 8.00
N ASP A 7 -22.22 0.06 8.78
CA ASP A 7 -22.70 1.35 8.30
C ASP A 7 -21.55 2.37 8.25
N PRO A 8 -21.17 2.89 7.06
CA PRO A 8 -20.11 3.89 6.94
C PRO A 8 -20.45 5.23 7.63
N ARG A 9 -21.66 5.44 8.11
CA ARG A 9 -22.08 6.61 8.89
C ARG A 9 -21.71 6.48 10.37
N GLU A 10 -21.49 5.26 10.87
CA GLU A 10 -21.03 5.06 12.24
C GLU A 10 -19.62 5.66 12.40
N ILE A 11 -19.38 6.33 13.55
CA ILE A 11 -18.15 7.11 13.78
C ILE A 11 -16.87 6.29 13.64
N CYS A 12 -16.90 5.00 13.97
CA CYS A 12 -15.75 4.10 13.83
C CYS A 12 -15.47 3.74 12.36
N PHE A 13 -16.49 3.73 11.49
CA PHE A 13 -16.37 3.36 10.07
C PHE A 13 -16.31 4.56 9.13
N GLN A 14 -16.44 5.78 9.64
CA GLN A 14 -16.30 6.97 8.82
C GLN A 14 -14.90 7.06 8.23
N PHE A 15 -14.85 7.42 6.94
CA PHE A 15 -13.60 7.57 6.20
C PHE A 15 -12.64 8.54 6.90
N ASN A 16 -11.38 8.11 7.03
CA ASN A 16 -10.29 8.88 7.60
C ASN A 16 -10.56 9.39 9.03
N LYS A 17 -11.23 8.60 9.87
CA LYS A 17 -11.48 8.94 11.28
C LYS A 17 -10.69 8.05 12.23
N ARG A 18 -11.02 6.78 12.33
CA ARG A 18 -10.43 5.84 13.32
C ARG A 18 -9.78 4.62 12.68
N ILE A 19 -10.31 4.13 11.57
CA ILE A 19 -9.83 2.92 10.88
C ILE A 19 -9.10 3.34 9.62
N LEU A 20 -7.87 2.84 9.46
CA LEU A 20 -7.01 3.11 8.31
C LEU A 20 -7.22 2.10 7.18
N GLY A 21 -7.67 0.90 7.49
CA GLY A 21 -7.92 -0.14 6.50
C GLY A 21 -8.79 -1.27 7.02
N TYR A 22 -9.51 -1.90 6.13
CA TYR A 22 -10.40 -3.03 6.37
C TYR A 22 -9.88 -4.21 5.58
N PHE A 23 -9.72 -5.34 6.24
CA PHE A 23 -9.22 -6.57 5.62
C PHE A 23 -10.29 -7.65 5.64
N CYS A 24 -10.47 -8.33 4.52
CA CYS A 24 -11.21 -9.57 4.40
C CYS A 24 -10.19 -10.67 4.16
N VAL A 25 -10.18 -11.65 5.04
CA VAL A 25 -9.18 -12.72 5.04
C VAL A 25 -9.90 -14.05 5.08
N ASP A 26 -9.55 -14.93 4.18
CA ASP A 26 -9.88 -16.34 4.24
C ASP A 26 -8.59 -17.19 4.26
N GLN A 27 -8.72 -18.49 4.06
CA GLN A 27 -7.56 -19.39 4.08
C GLN A 27 -6.60 -19.17 2.91
N LEU A 28 -7.09 -18.65 1.77
CA LEU A 28 -6.36 -18.59 0.51
C LEU A 28 -6.01 -17.15 0.07
N GLU A 29 -6.90 -16.18 0.38
CA GLU A 29 -6.79 -14.83 -0.16
C GLU A 29 -6.99 -13.75 0.91
N VAL A 30 -6.38 -12.59 0.66
CA VAL A 30 -6.53 -11.36 1.43
C VAL A 30 -6.99 -10.23 0.51
N TRP A 31 -8.06 -9.55 0.94
CA TRP A 31 -8.59 -8.39 0.27
C TRP A 31 -8.65 -7.21 1.24
N MET A 32 -8.42 -6.01 0.76
CA MET A 32 -8.41 -4.82 1.61
C MET A 32 -9.08 -3.63 0.94
N THR A 33 -9.58 -2.73 1.78
CA THR A 33 -10.03 -1.39 1.37
C THR A 33 -9.71 -0.37 2.46
N THR A 34 -9.59 0.90 2.07
CA THR A 34 -9.41 2.01 3.01
C THR A 34 -10.69 2.83 3.20
N LYS A 35 -11.76 2.52 2.45
CA LYS A 35 -13.03 3.23 2.53
C LYS A 35 -14.20 2.27 2.38
N LEU A 36 -15.12 2.30 3.31
CA LEU A 36 -16.42 1.63 3.18
C LEU A 36 -17.40 2.57 2.47
N ASP A 37 -18.19 2.03 1.55
CA ASP A 37 -19.21 2.73 0.76
C ASP A 37 -20.43 1.82 0.51
N GLY A 38 -20.84 1.08 1.54
CA GLY A 38 -21.90 0.10 1.44
C GLY A 38 -21.67 -0.88 0.28
N LYS A 39 -22.66 -1.10 -0.55
CA LYS A 39 -22.59 -2.00 -1.71
C LYS A 39 -21.55 -1.59 -2.76
N ASN A 40 -21.14 -0.33 -2.78
CA ASN A 40 -20.15 0.20 -3.71
C ASN A 40 -18.72 0.09 -3.17
N THR A 41 -18.52 -0.53 -2.01
CA THR A 41 -17.19 -0.72 -1.44
C THR A 41 -16.33 -1.54 -2.39
N TYR A 42 -15.20 -0.97 -2.78
CA TYR A 42 -14.24 -1.62 -3.67
C TYR A 42 -13.07 -2.18 -2.87
N PHE A 43 -12.86 -3.50 -2.97
CA PHE A 43 -11.75 -4.19 -2.35
C PHE A 43 -10.64 -4.47 -3.35
N LEU A 44 -9.41 -4.30 -2.92
CA LEU A 44 -8.21 -4.60 -3.67
C LEU A 44 -7.55 -5.86 -3.11
N PRO A 45 -6.99 -6.73 -3.96
CA PRO A 45 -6.22 -7.88 -3.50
C PRO A 45 -4.96 -7.40 -2.78
N PHE A 46 -4.65 -8.08 -1.67
CA PHE A 46 -3.44 -7.86 -0.87
C PHE A 46 -2.55 -9.10 -0.84
N ASN A 47 -2.63 -9.93 -1.88
CA ASN A 47 -1.94 -11.21 -1.99
C ASN A 47 -0.49 -11.06 -2.46
N GLN A 48 0.32 -12.07 -2.14
CA GLN A 48 1.74 -12.15 -2.49
C GLN A 48 2.00 -12.53 -3.96
N GLY A 49 1.03 -13.15 -4.62
CA GLY A 49 1.21 -13.90 -5.88
C GLY A 49 1.40 -15.39 -5.61
N SER A 50 0.98 -16.24 -6.54
CA SER A 50 0.96 -17.70 -6.34
C SER A 50 2.32 -18.34 -6.04
N ASN A 51 3.41 -17.70 -6.50
CA ASN A 51 4.78 -18.15 -6.27
C ASN A 51 5.56 -17.25 -5.29
N GLY A 52 4.85 -16.39 -4.58
CA GLY A 52 5.45 -15.42 -3.64
C GLY A 52 5.91 -14.14 -4.31
N ALA A 53 6.17 -13.14 -3.47
CA ALA A 53 6.51 -11.80 -3.92
C ALA A 53 7.84 -11.73 -4.67
N GLY A 54 7.82 -11.12 -5.84
CA GLY A 54 8.99 -10.97 -6.71
C GLY A 54 9.25 -12.15 -7.63
N ASN A 55 8.41 -13.20 -7.60
CA ASN A 55 8.50 -14.34 -8.49
C ASN A 55 7.39 -14.29 -9.54
N ASP A 56 7.67 -14.82 -10.72
CA ASP A 56 6.67 -15.01 -11.76
C ASP A 56 5.57 -15.95 -11.26
N GLY A 57 4.30 -15.51 -11.39
CA GLY A 57 3.18 -16.32 -10.91
C GLY A 57 1.84 -15.66 -11.16
N GLY A 58 0.78 -16.39 -10.78
CA GLY A 58 -0.60 -15.94 -10.87
C GLY A 58 -1.07 -15.14 -9.66
N LYS A 59 -2.38 -14.99 -9.56
CA LYS A 59 -3.05 -14.39 -8.40
C LYS A 59 -3.00 -15.35 -7.19
N GLY A 60 -3.30 -14.81 -6.02
CA GLY A 60 -3.37 -15.59 -4.77
C GLY A 60 -2.09 -15.53 -3.95
N ASN A 61 -1.84 -16.55 -3.16
CA ASN A 61 -0.70 -16.68 -2.26
C ASN A 61 -0.02 -18.04 -2.47
N PRO A 62 1.28 -18.17 -2.16
CA PRO A 62 1.95 -19.47 -2.26
C PRO A 62 1.40 -20.42 -1.21
N ALA A 63 1.47 -21.71 -1.51
CA ALA A 63 1.13 -22.74 -0.54
C ALA A 63 2.05 -22.63 0.69
N ASN A 64 1.47 -22.73 1.86
CA ASN A 64 2.21 -22.76 3.12
C ASN A 64 2.07 -24.15 3.78
N PRO A 65 3.09 -25.00 3.74
CA PRO A 65 3.03 -26.35 4.32
C PRO A 65 2.82 -26.35 5.85
N SER A 66 3.17 -25.25 6.52
CA SER A 66 3.10 -25.12 7.97
C SER A 66 1.86 -24.36 8.46
N GLY A 67 0.99 -23.91 7.56
CA GLY A 67 -0.17 -23.11 7.96
C GLY A 67 -1.01 -22.63 6.77
N TYR A 68 -1.66 -21.51 6.94
CA TYR A 68 -2.48 -20.91 5.89
C TYR A 68 -1.63 -20.10 4.89
N PRO A 69 -1.93 -20.15 3.59
CA PRO A 69 -1.33 -19.25 2.58
C PRO A 69 -1.40 -17.76 2.95
N THR A 70 -2.35 -17.38 3.79
CA THR A 70 -2.57 -16.00 4.25
C THR A 70 -1.88 -15.66 5.56
N SER A 71 -1.12 -16.58 6.18
CA SER A 71 -0.47 -16.38 7.47
C SER A 71 0.55 -15.22 7.47
N TYR A 72 1.15 -14.91 6.32
CA TYR A 72 2.06 -13.76 6.19
C TYR A 72 1.44 -12.44 6.68
N LEU A 73 0.10 -12.33 6.68
CA LEU A 73 -0.58 -11.12 7.12
C LEU A 73 -0.31 -10.84 8.60
N TRP A 74 -0.46 -11.84 9.48
CA TRP A 74 -0.21 -11.68 10.92
C TRP A 74 1.21 -12.04 11.33
N GLU A 75 1.87 -12.93 10.62
CA GLU A 75 3.25 -13.33 10.91
C GLU A 75 4.27 -12.28 10.46
N TYR A 76 3.96 -11.48 9.45
CA TYR A 76 4.87 -10.51 8.87
C TYR A 76 4.30 -9.09 8.77
N VAL A 77 3.14 -8.91 8.10
CA VAL A 77 2.62 -7.57 7.82
C VAL A 77 2.14 -6.86 9.09
N PHE A 78 1.41 -7.57 9.95
CA PHE A 78 0.83 -7.02 11.19
C PHE A 78 1.72 -7.14 12.41
N GLN A 79 2.98 -7.55 12.25
CA GLN A 79 3.97 -7.43 13.32
C GLN A 79 4.17 -5.95 13.69
N LYS A 80 4.44 -5.69 14.96
CA LYS A 80 4.50 -4.33 15.52
C LYS A 80 5.38 -3.39 14.71
N ASP A 81 6.63 -3.79 14.45
CA ASP A 81 7.59 -2.94 13.74
C ASP A 81 7.21 -2.74 12.28
N SER A 82 6.66 -3.78 11.63
CA SER A 82 6.14 -3.71 10.27
C SER A 82 4.94 -2.76 10.18
N MET A 83 4.00 -2.83 11.12
CA MET A 83 2.85 -1.91 11.16
C MET A 83 3.28 -0.47 11.44
N MET A 84 4.24 -0.26 12.33
CA MET A 84 4.78 1.08 12.59
C MET A 84 5.43 1.67 11.34
N ASP A 85 6.22 0.86 10.61
CA ASP A 85 6.80 1.28 9.32
C ASP A 85 5.71 1.62 8.28
N ILE A 86 4.65 0.79 8.18
CA ILE A 86 3.54 1.04 7.25
C ILE A 86 2.83 2.35 7.60
N VAL A 87 2.49 2.55 8.85
CA VAL A 87 1.76 3.75 9.31
C VAL A 87 2.60 5.01 9.12
N GLN A 88 3.88 4.96 9.43
CA GLN A 88 4.75 6.14 9.39
C GLN A 88 5.22 6.51 7.99
N LYS A 89 5.44 5.51 7.11
CA LYS A 89 6.18 5.72 5.86
C LYS A 89 5.41 5.40 4.59
N PHE A 90 4.27 4.74 4.69
CA PHE A 90 3.49 4.36 3.51
C PHE A 90 2.10 4.99 3.47
N ILE A 91 1.39 5.01 4.61
CA ILE A 91 0.02 5.52 4.63
C ILE A 91 0.02 7.04 4.49
N HIS A 92 -0.76 7.55 3.53
CA HIS A 92 -0.97 8.98 3.37
C HIS A 92 -2.35 9.30 2.81
N LEU A 93 -2.83 10.50 3.12
CA LEU A 93 -4.07 11.03 2.56
C LEU A 93 -3.78 11.79 1.26
N GLN A 94 -4.25 11.23 0.15
CA GLN A 94 -4.18 11.89 -1.15
C GLN A 94 -5.42 12.76 -1.36
N VAL A 95 -5.23 14.02 -1.74
CA VAL A 95 -6.31 14.94 -2.11
C VAL A 95 -6.13 15.29 -3.58
N LYS A 96 -7.09 14.93 -4.42
CA LYS A 96 -7.15 15.31 -5.84
C LYS A 96 -8.21 16.36 -6.04
N GLU A 97 -7.87 17.41 -6.77
CA GLU A 97 -8.81 18.45 -7.18
C GLU A 97 -9.21 18.19 -8.64
N ASP A 98 -10.49 17.94 -8.84
CA ASP A 98 -11.11 17.88 -10.18
C ASP A 98 -11.76 19.23 -10.46
N LYS A 99 -11.27 19.94 -11.45
CA LYS A 99 -11.84 21.18 -11.93
C LYS A 99 -12.76 20.89 -13.12
N LYS A 100 -14.03 21.25 -13.01
CA LYS A 100 -14.99 21.17 -14.12
C LYS A 100 -15.48 22.56 -14.48
N LEU A 101 -15.33 22.91 -15.75
CA LEU A 101 -15.96 24.10 -16.30
C LEU A 101 -17.46 23.81 -16.46
N MET A 102 -18.29 24.62 -15.85
CA MET A 102 -19.75 24.50 -15.95
C MET A 102 -20.24 25.25 -17.21
N SER A 103 -21.46 24.94 -17.68
CA SER A 103 -22.05 25.57 -18.86
C SER A 103 -22.29 27.08 -18.73
N ASP A 104 -22.27 27.60 -17.50
CA ASP A 104 -22.39 29.04 -17.19
C ASP A 104 -21.03 29.77 -17.15
N GLY A 105 -19.91 29.07 -17.49
CA GLY A 105 -18.55 29.63 -17.48
C GLY A 105 -17.89 29.63 -16.10
N THR A 106 -18.54 29.12 -15.06
CA THR A 106 -17.95 29.02 -13.72
C THR A 106 -17.13 27.74 -13.57
N GLU A 107 -16.01 27.80 -12.82
CA GLU A 107 -15.24 26.63 -12.44
C GLU A 107 -15.77 26.00 -11.15
N ARG A 108 -16.17 24.73 -11.21
CA ARG A 108 -16.49 23.94 -10.03
C ARG A 108 -15.29 23.08 -9.65
N VAL A 109 -14.70 23.33 -8.48
CA VAL A 109 -13.62 22.53 -7.92
C VAL A 109 -14.22 21.47 -6.98
N THR A 110 -13.99 20.20 -7.30
CA THR A 110 -14.40 19.08 -6.45
C THR A 110 -13.15 18.39 -5.88
N LYS A 111 -13.07 18.29 -4.54
CA LYS A 111 -11.95 17.61 -3.87
C LYS A 111 -12.30 16.15 -3.59
N LYS A 112 -11.57 15.24 -4.18
CA LYS A 112 -11.65 13.80 -3.88
C LYS A 112 -10.52 13.42 -2.95
N LYS A 113 -10.87 12.77 -1.84
CA LYS A 113 -9.91 12.29 -0.84
C LYS A 113 -9.81 10.77 -0.91
N ALA A 114 -8.60 10.25 -0.92
CA ALA A 114 -8.31 8.81 -0.84
C ALA A 114 -7.21 8.57 0.19
N LEU A 115 -7.44 7.65 1.11
CA LEU A 115 -6.38 7.17 2.00
C LEU A 115 -5.64 6.07 1.25
N ILE A 116 -4.37 6.30 1.00
CA ILE A 116 -3.52 5.36 0.28
C ILE A 116 -2.86 4.43 1.29
N PHE A 117 -3.08 3.15 1.12
CA PHE A 117 -2.44 2.05 1.84
C PHE A 117 -1.67 1.23 0.80
N PRO A 118 -0.43 0.78 1.05
CA PRO A 118 0.32 0.02 0.05
C PRO A 118 -0.33 -1.33 -0.21
N ARG A 119 -0.35 -1.77 -1.46
CA ARG A 119 -0.61 -3.18 -1.78
C ARG A 119 0.61 -4.02 -1.41
N TYR A 120 0.43 -5.33 -1.23
CA TYR A 120 1.52 -6.20 -0.82
C TYR A 120 2.77 -6.07 -1.71
N HIS A 121 2.62 -6.16 -3.03
CA HIS A 121 3.74 -6.04 -3.96
C HIS A 121 4.46 -4.68 -3.91
N GLN A 122 3.74 -3.60 -3.58
CA GLN A 122 4.34 -2.28 -3.39
C GLN A 122 5.14 -2.22 -2.10
N LEU A 123 4.58 -2.76 -1.03
CA LEU A 123 5.25 -2.87 0.27
C LEU A 123 6.54 -3.68 0.16
N ASP A 124 6.45 -4.85 -0.47
CA ASP A 124 7.57 -5.79 -0.66
C ASP A 124 8.70 -5.15 -1.46
N VAL A 125 8.40 -4.59 -2.64
CA VAL A 125 9.43 -4.02 -3.52
C VAL A 125 10.14 -2.82 -2.88
N VAL A 126 9.40 -1.92 -2.24
CA VAL A 126 10.02 -0.75 -1.58
C VAL A 126 10.90 -1.19 -0.42
N ARG A 127 10.46 -2.16 0.38
CA ARG A 127 11.28 -2.69 1.48
C ARG A 127 12.54 -3.39 0.99
N LYS A 128 12.45 -4.21 -0.05
CA LYS A 128 13.61 -4.88 -0.66
C LYS A 128 14.62 -3.88 -1.21
N LEU A 129 14.17 -2.86 -1.93
CA LEU A 129 15.04 -1.80 -2.44
C LEU A 129 15.77 -1.06 -1.32
N ILE A 130 15.05 -0.65 -0.27
CA ILE A 130 15.67 0.06 0.85
C ILE A 130 16.65 -0.82 1.61
N ALA A 131 16.35 -2.11 1.78
CA ALA A 131 17.25 -3.05 2.42
C ALA A 131 18.54 -3.23 1.61
N ASP A 132 18.42 -3.45 0.30
CA ASP A 132 19.56 -3.64 -0.57
C ASP A 132 20.46 -2.38 -0.66
N VAL A 133 19.84 -1.20 -0.80
CA VAL A 133 20.59 0.07 -0.81
C VAL A 133 21.30 0.32 0.52
N ARG A 134 20.72 -0.09 1.64
CA ARG A 134 21.38 0.03 2.95
C ARG A 134 22.62 -0.85 3.06
N GLU A 135 22.56 -2.04 2.47
CA GLU A 135 23.66 -3.02 2.48
C GLU A 135 24.74 -2.69 1.44
N ASN A 136 24.32 -2.38 0.19
CA ASN A 136 25.20 -2.26 -0.97
C ASN A 136 25.50 -0.81 -1.39
N GLY A 137 24.87 0.17 -0.76
CA GLY A 137 25.05 1.58 -1.08
C GLY A 137 24.38 2.01 -2.39
N SER A 138 24.84 3.13 -2.93
CA SER A 138 24.40 3.69 -4.21
C SER A 138 25.10 3.06 -5.41
N GLY A 139 24.52 3.18 -6.61
CA GLY A 139 25.16 2.75 -7.87
C GLY A 139 24.64 1.43 -8.43
N GLN A 140 23.70 0.77 -7.76
CA GLN A 140 23.06 -0.44 -8.24
C GLN A 140 21.92 -0.11 -9.22
N ASN A 141 21.72 -0.98 -10.23
CA ASN A 141 20.60 -0.90 -11.15
C ASN A 141 19.52 -1.91 -10.79
N TYR A 142 18.27 -1.45 -10.68
CA TYR A 142 17.12 -2.28 -10.34
C TYR A 142 16.10 -2.28 -11.48
N LEU A 143 15.59 -3.45 -11.81
CA LEU A 143 14.45 -3.61 -12.71
C LEU A 143 13.24 -4.06 -11.91
N ILE A 144 12.19 -3.23 -11.89
CA ILE A 144 10.93 -3.51 -11.22
C ILE A 144 9.83 -3.66 -12.25
N GLN A 145 9.36 -4.89 -12.42
CA GLN A 145 8.28 -5.21 -13.35
C GLN A 145 6.96 -5.40 -12.61
N HIS A 146 6.05 -4.46 -12.81
CA HIS A 146 4.67 -4.55 -12.31
C HIS A 146 3.69 -4.34 -13.45
N SER A 147 2.52 -4.98 -13.37
CA SER A 147 1.44 -4.84 -14.36
C SER A 147 0.93 -3.40 -14.49
N ALA A 148 0.29 -3.08 -15.61
CA ALA A 148 -0.38 -1.80 -15.79
C ALA A 148 -1.46 -1.60 -14.69
N GLY A 149 -1.59 -0.38 -14.17
CA GLY A 149 -2.56 -0.06 -13.11
C GLY A 149 -2.22 -0.61 -11.71
N SER A 150 -1.04 -1.21 -11.51
CA SER A 150 -0.61 -1.73 -10.21
C SER A 150 -0.25 -0.65 -9.17
N GLY A 151 -0.21 0.62 -9.58
CA GLY A 151 0.16 1.73 -8.70
C GLY A 151 1.67 1.98 -8.62
N LYS A 152 2.43 1.74 -9.70
CA LYS A 152 3.88 1.97 -9.80
C LYS A 152 4.30 3.36 -9.32
N SER A 153 3.54 4.40 -9.66
CA SER A 153 3.83 5.78 -9.23
C SER A 153 3.94 5.93 -7.71
N ASN A 154 3.09 5.21 -6.95
CA ASN A 154 3.17 5.22 -5.50
C ASN A 154 4.45 4.50 -5.01
N SER A 155 4.81 3.37 -5.62
CA SER A 155 6.06 2.67 -5.28
C SER A 155 7.29 3.55 -5.52
N ILE A 156 7.32 4.28 -6.64
CA ILE A 156 8.39 5.24 -6.97
C ILE A 156 8.44 6.36 -5.91
N ALA A 157 7.29 6.96 -5.60
CA ALA A 157 7.21 8.05 -4.61
C ALA A 157 7.67 7.60 -3.22
N TRP A 158 7.23 6.43 -2.75
CA TRP A 158 7.66 5.88 -1.46
C TRP A 158 9.16 5.56 -1.45
N THR A 159 9.69 4.99 -2.55
CA THR A 159 11.12 4.69 -2.67
C THR A 159 11.93 5.99 -2.61
N ALA A 160 11.59 6.99 -3.41
CA ALA A 160 12.29 8.28 -3.44
C ALA A 160 12.27 8.96 -2.05
N TYR A 161 11.10 9.01 -1.40
CA TYR A 161 10.97 9.60 -0.08
C TYR A 161 11.83 8.89 0.97
N ARG A 162 11.88 7.56 0.92
CA ARG A 162 12.68 6.75 1.88
C ARG A 162 14.17 6.86 1.60
N LEU A 163 14.58 6.90 0.34
CA LEU A 163 15.99 7.08 -0.02
C LEU A 163 16.50 8.48 0.38
N ALA A 164 15.69 9.52 0.18
CA ALA A 164 16.04 10.88 0.59
C ALA A 164 16.29 11.04 2.10
N SER A 165 15.70 10.17 2.92
CA SER A 165 15.86 10.15 4.38
C SER A 165 16.72 8.99 4.89
N LEU A 166 17.39 8.26 4.00
CA LEU A 166 18.22 7.11 4.39
C LEU A 166 19.57 7.56 4.90
N HIS A 167 19.89 7.11 6.12
CA HIS A 167 21.19 7.32 6.75
C HIS A 167 21.85 5.98 7.02
N ASP A 168 23.18 5.97 6.96
CA ASP A 168 24.00 4.83 7.35
C ASP A 168 24.13 4.71 8.88
N ASP A 169 24.90 3.74 9.34
CA ASP A 169 25.11 3.46 10.77
C ASP A 169 25.85 4.60 11.50
N ASP A 170 26.60 5.43 10.76
CA ASP A 170 27.28 6.63 11.27
C ASP A 170 26.38 7.88 11.24
N ASN A 171 25.07 7.70 10.95
CA ASN A 171 24.07 8.75 10.81
C ASN A 171 24.40 9.77 9.69
N LYS A 172 25.12 9.32 8.66
CA LYS A 172 25.43 10.12 7.48
C LYS A 172 24.43 9.79 6.37
N ALA A 173 23.96 10.79 5.65
CA ALA A 173 23.04 10.60 4.52
C ALA A 173 23.71 9.73 3.43
N VAL A 174 23.02 8.63 3.04
CA VAL A 174 23.51 7.71 1.99
C VAL A 174 23.46 8.40 0.61
N PHE A 175 22.49 9.27 0.41
CA PHE A 175 22.34 10.04 -0.83
C PHE A 175 22.40 11.54 -0.57
N SER A 176 23.14 12.26 -1.40
CA SER A 176 23.17 13.73 -1.41
C SER A 176 21.95 14.31 -2.17
N SER A 177 21.40 13.57 -3.12
CA SER A 177 20.18 13.89 -3.88
C SER A 177 19.51 12.61 -4.37
N VAL A 178 18.20 12.63 -4.53
CA VAL A 178 17.38 11.50 -5.03
C VAL A 178 16.49 11.98 -6.17
#